data_2e8c7138927c0c25336781b70c21bb8c
#
_entry.id   2e8c7138927c0c25336781b70c21bb8c
#
_cell.length_a   1.000
_cell.length_b   1.000
_cell.length_c   1.000
_cell.angle_alpha   90.00
_cell.angle_beta   90.00
_cell.angle_gamma   90.00
#
_symmetry.space_group_name_H-M   'P 1'
#
loop_
_entity.id
_entity.type
_entity.pdbx_description
1 polymer ?
#
loop_
_entity_poly.entity_id
_entity_poly.type
_entity_poly.pdbx_seq_one_letter_code
_entity_poly.pdbx_strand_id
1 'polypeptide(L)'
;MTTYSCAHALTPDGLVHDVTIEVDDRLITSVTSGEPAAAGAIELGDVTVVPGFIDMHVHGGGSHSFSEGPEAATSAARFHLGHGTTSLLASLASAPLDE
;
A
#
# COMPACT_ATOMS: atom_id res chain seq x y z
N MET A 1 8.60 -15.24 -8.80
CA MET A 1 8.55 -15.04 -7.34
C MET A 1 9.57 -13.99 -6.93
N THR A 2 9.18 -13.10 -6.05
CA THR A 2 10.07 -12.05 -5.53
C THR A 2 10.15 -12.20 -4.02
N THR A 3 11.35 -12.11 -3.49
CA THR A 3 11.61 -12.22 -2.05
C THR A 3 12.17 -10.90 -1.54
N TYR A 4 11.60 -10.38 -0.47
CA TYR A 4 12.04 -9.17 0.20
C TYR A 4 12.49 -9.49 1.60
N SER A 5 13.48 -8.75 2.10
CA SER A 5 13.88 -8.79 3.50
C SER A 5 13.82 -7.40 4.11
N CYS A 6 13.44 -7.33 5.37
CA CYS A 6 13.36 -6.07 6.11
C CYS A 6 13.59 -6.31 7.60
N ALA A 7 13.93 -5.24 8.32
CA ALA A 7 14.18 -5.33 9.75
C ALA A 7 12.91 -5.63 10.56
N HIS A 8 11.78 -5.08 10.13
CA HIS A 8 10.51 -5.19 10.86
C HIS A 8 9.34 -5.31 9.91
N ALA A 9 8.30 -6.00 10.34
CA ALA A 9 7.00 -6.02 9.66
C ALA A 9 5.86 -6.09 10.66
N LEU A 10 4.76 -5.42 10.34
CA LEU A 10 3.52 -5.51 11.10
C LEU A 10 2.65 -6.61 10.49
N THR A 11 2.36 -7.62 11.27
CA THR A 11 1.56 -8.78 10.87
C THR A 11 0.32 -8.90 11.76
N PRO A 12 -0.65 -9.79 11.43
CA PRO A 12 -1.76 -10.06 12.35
C PRO A 12 -1.32 -10.49 13.76
N ASP A 13 -0.13 -11.07 13.87
CA ASP A 13 0.43 -11.49 15.16
C ASP A 13 1.22 -10.37 15.86
N GLY A 14 1.24 -9.17 15.29
CA GLY A 14 1.96 -8.03 15.84
C GLY A 14 3.23 -7.69 15.06
N LEU A 15 4.07 -6.87 15.66
CA LEU A 15 5.34 -6.46 15.07
C LEU A 15 6.35 -7.59 15.19
N VAL A 16 6.93 -8.01 14.06
CA VAL A 16 7.96 -9.04 14.00
C VAL A 16 9.26 -8.48 13.43
N HIS A 17 10.37 -9.16 13.69
CA HIS A 17 11.72 -8.69 13.37
C HIS A 17 12.44 -9.68 12.46
N ASP A 18 13.41 -9.18 11.68
CA ASP A 18 14.20 -9.97 10.74
C ASP A 18 13.30 -10.79 9.82
N VAL A 19 12.60 -10.08 8.93
CA VAL A 19 11.45 -10.61 8.21
C VAL A 19 11.83 -10.88 6.75
N THR A 20 11.39 -12.03 6.27
CA THR A 20 11.43 -12.37 4.85
C THR A 20 10.00 -12.51 4.32
N ILE A 21 9.71 -11.79 3.25
CA ILE A 21 8.38 -11.78 2.61
C ILE A 21 8.53 -12.32 1.19
N GLU A 22 7.80 -13.38 0.89
CA GLU A 22 7.76 -13.95 -0.46
C GLU A 22 6.47 -13.54 -1.17
N VAL A 23 6.61 -13.04 -2.40
CA VAL A 23 5.50 -12.60 -3.23
C VAL A 23 5.54 -13.36 -4.55
N ASP A 24 4.43 -13.95 -4.92
CA ASP A 24 4.27 -14.64 -6.20
C ASP A 24 2.93 -14.23 -6.82
N ASP A 25 3.00 -13.77 -8.06
CA ASP A 25 1.83 -13.38 -8.85
C ASP A 25 0.83 -12.51 -8.05
N ARG A 26 1.31 -11.40 -7.47
CA ARG A 26 0.49 -10.42 -6.74
C ARG A 26 -0.01 -10.90 -5.37
N LEU A 27 0.43 -12.07 -4.93
CA LEU A 27 0.05 -12.62 -3.63
C LEU A 27 1.28 -12.75 -2.73
N ILE A 28 1.11 -12.42 -1.46
CA ILE A 28 2.10 -12.74 -0.44
C ILE A 28 1.93 -14.21 -0.10
N THR A 29 2.94 -15.02 -0.41
CA THR A 29 2.90 -16.47 -0.21
C THR A 29 3.48 -16.91 1.11
N SER A 30 4.41 -16.13 1.68
CA SER A 30 4.92 -16.41 3.02
C SER A 30 5.47 -15.16 3.67
N VAL A 31 5.40 -15.12 4.99
CA VAL A 31 6.07 -14.14 5.84
C VAL A 31 6.72 -14.91 6.98
N THR A 32 8.04 -14.90 7.03
CA THR A 32 8.81 -15.57 8.07
C THR A 32 9.64 -14.56 8.84
N SER A 33 9.90 -14.81 10.11
CA SER A 33 10.64 -13.90 10.97
C SER A 33 11.68 -14.64 11.81
N GLY A 34 12.67 -13.88 12.29
CA GLY A 34 13.72 -14.41 13.16
C GLY A 34 14.84 -15.11 12.42
N GLU A 35 14.85 -15.09 11.10
CA GLU A 35 15.87 -15.72 10.27
C GLU A 35 16.71 -14.67 9.55
N PRO A 36 17.99 -14.95 9.24
CA PRO A 36 18.76 -14.07 8.36
C PRO A 36 18.10 -13.90 7.00
N ALA A 37 18.40 -12.78 6.34
CA ALA A 37 17.88 -12.52 4.99
C ALA A 37 18.24 -13.67 4.03
N ALA A 38 17.24 -14.12 3.28
CA ALA A 38 17.44 -15.17 2.28
C ALA A 38 18.39 -14.69 1.18
N ALA A 39 19.21 -15.61 0.65
CA ALA A 39 20.09 -15.30 -0.46
C ALA A 39 19.25 -14.86 -1.69
N GLY A 40 19.63 -13.75 -2.31
CA GLY A 40 18.90 -13.21 -3.46
C GLY A 40 17.69 -12.36 -3.11
N ALA A 41 17.37 -12.17 -1.83
CA ALA A 41 16.28 -11.29 -1.43
C ALA A 41 16.63 -9.82 -1.73
N ILE A 42 15.60 -9.06 -2.08
CA ILE A 42 15.70 -7.60 -2.17
C ILE A 42 15.69 -7.06 -0.75
N GLU A 43 16.82 -6.48 -0.34
CA GLU A 43 16.96 -5.96 1.01
C GLU A 43 16.36 -4.55 1.11
N LEU A 44 15.31 -4.41 1.92
CA LEU A 44 14.69 -3.12 2.19
C LEU A 44 15.36 -2.36 3.33
N GLY A 45 16.15 -3.05 4.15
CA GLY A 45 16.93 -2.46 5.22
C GLY A 45 16.17 -2.26 6.52
N ASP A 46 16.59 -1.23 7.27
CA ASP A 46 16.00 -0.91 8.57
C ASP A 46 14.71 -0.11 8.39
N VAL A 47 13.70 -0.81 7.93
CA VAL A 47 12.35 -0.27 7.72
C VAL A 47 11.33 -1.18 8.38
N THR A 48 10.13 -0.66 8.60
CA THR A 48 8.98 -1.45 9.03
C THR A 48 8.02 -1.56 7.85
N VAL A 49 7.82 -2.77 7.37
CA VAL A 49 6.83 -3.04 6.33
C VAL A 49 5.45 -3.19 6.98
N VAL A 50 4.48 -2.51 6.45
CA VAL A 50 3.09 -2.56 6.92
C VAL A 50 2.18 -2.87 5.74
N PRO A 51 0.96 -3.39 5.98
CA PRO A 51 -0.04 -3.51 4.92
C PRO A 51 -0.32 -2.14 4.28
N GLY A 52 -0.67 -2.13 3.00
CA GLY A 52 -1.12 -0.91 2.33
C GLY A 52 -2.30 -0.30 3.06
N PHE A 53 -2.34 1.03 3.14
CA PHE A 53 -3.42 1.73 3.83
C PHE A 53 -4.72 1.63 3.04
N ILE A 54 -5.82 1.49 3.78
CA ILE A 54 -7.18 1.52 3.23
C ILE A 54 -7.83 2.81 3.71
N ASP A 55 -8.17 3.69 2.77
CA ASP A 55 -8.80 4.97 3.08
C ASP A 55 -10.29 4.88 2.78
N MET A 56 -11.11 4.92 3.82
CA MET A 56 -12.55 4.74 3.70
C MET A 56 -13.31 6.04 3.43
N HIS A 57 -12.65 7.19 3.45
CA HIS A 57 -13.31 8.48 3.22
C HIS A 57 -12.32 9.50 2.71
N VAL A 58 -12.31 9.73 1.40
CA VAL A 58 -11.37 10.66 0.77
C VAL A 58 -12.02 11.29 -0.45
N HIS A 59 -11.93 12.62 -0.56
CA HIS A 59 -12.55 13.40 -1.64
C HIS A 59 -11.59 13.72 -2.79
N GLY A 60 -10.31 13.54 -2.60
CA GLY A 60 -9.30 13.81 -3.61
C GLY A 60 -7.90 13.86 -3.01
N GLY A 61 -6.95 14.33 -3.78
CA GLY A 61 -5.56 14.49 -3.36
C GLY A 61 -4.69 15.04 -4.49
N GLY A 62 -3.52 15.57 -4.15
CA GLY A 62 -2.59 16.08 -5.14
C GLY A 62 -3.17 17.18 -6.02
N SER A 63 -4.02 18.03 -5.47
CA SER A 63 -4.73 19.12 -6.16
C SER A 63 -5.83 18.65 -7.13
N HIS A 64 -6.26 17.40 -7.04
CA HIS A 64 -7.35 16.84 -7.82
C HIS A 64 -8.48 16.36 -6.91
N SER A 65 -9.73 16.53 -7.37
CA SER A 65 -10.92 16.03 -6.68
C SER A 65 -11.55 14.90 -7.49
N PHE A 66 -12.12 13.91 -6.81
CA PHE A 66 -12.86 12.83 -7.49
C PHE A 66 -14.07 13.35 -8.26
N SER A 67 -14.61 14.51 -7.91
CA SER A 67 -15.72 15.14 -8.62
C SER A 67 -15.34 15.79 -9.93
N GLU A 68 -14.06 15.91 -10.25
CA GLU A 68 -13.57 16.59 -11.46
C GLU A 68 -13.49 15.65 -12.69
N GLY A 69 -13.90 14.41 -12.56
CA GLY A 69 -13.94 13.45 -13.65
C GLY A 69 -12.90 12.33 -13.53
N PRO A 70 -12.92 11.37 -14.47
CA PRO A 70 -12.09 10.14 -14.35
C PRO A 70 -10.59 10.39 -14.33
N GLU A 71 -10.10 11.35 -15.11
CA GLU A 71 -8.66 11.64 -15.13
C GLU A 71 -8.18 12.24 -13.80
N ALA A 72 -8.96 13.17 -13.24
CA ALA A 72 -8.65 13.73 -11.93
C ALA A 72 -8.74 12.68 -10.84
N ALA A 73 -9.72 11.78 -10.90
CA ALA A 73 -9.88 10.68 -9.98
C ALA A 73 -8.65 9.74 -10.01
N THR A 74 -8.16 9.41 -11.19
CA THR A 74 -6.96 8.58 -11.35
C THR A 74 -5.73 9.28 -10.78
N SER A 75 -5.58 10.58 -11.04
CA SER A 75 -4.46 11.36 -10.50
C SER A 75 -4.49 11.44 -8.99
N ALA A 76 -5.66 11.65 -8.40
CA ALA A 76 -5.84 11.67 -6.95
C ALA A 76 -5.51 10.33 -6.32
N ALA A 77 -5.98 9.23 -6.91
CA ALA A 77 -5.70 7.89 -6.42
C ALA A 77 -4.21 7.57 -6.49
N ARG A 78 -3.54 7.93 -7.57
CA ARG A 78 -2.09 7.73 -7.71
C ARG A 78 -1.29 8.57 -6.72
N PHE A 79 -1.75 9.76 -6.40
CA PHE A 79 -1.13 10.58 -5.37
C PHE A 79 -1.13 9.83 -4.02
N HIS A 80 -2.27 9.28 -3.62
CA HIS A 80 -2.38 8.53 -2.37
C HIS A 80 -1.59 7.21 -2.41
N LEU A 81 -1.55 6.53 -3.55
CA LEU A 81 -0.73 5.33 -3.73
C LEU A 81 0.75 5.63 -3.45
N GLY A 82 1.25 6.78 -3.91
CA GLY A 82 2.63 7.22 -3.63
C GLY A 82 2.90 7.44 -2.14
N HIS A 83 1.88 7.51 -1.31
CA HIS A 83 1.97 7.68 0.14
C HIS A 83 1.50 6.45 0.91
N GLY A 84 1.32 5.31 0.24
CA GLY A 84 1.05 4.03 0.86
C GLY A 84 -0.41 3.57 0.88
N THR A 85 -1.33 4.35 0.32
CA THR A 85 -2.74 3.96 0.23
C THR A 85 -2.94 3.04 -0.97
N THR A 86 -3.36 1.81 -0.71
CA THR A 86 -3.55 0.78 -1.76
C THR A 86 -5.01 0.54 -2.12
N SER A 87 -5.93 0.98 -1.28
CA SER A 87 -7.38 0.91 -1.52
C SER A 87 -8.04 2.15 -0.95
N LEU A 88 -9.02 2.69 -1.65
CA LEU A 88 -9.76 3.85 -1.15
C LEU A 88 -11.22 3.80 -1.61
N LEU A 89 -12.08 4.49 -0.86
CA LEU A 89 -13.45 4.79 -1.26
C LEU A 89 -13.50 6.24 -1.73
N ALA A 90 -13.66 6.44 -3.04
CA ALA A 90 -13.79 7.76 -3.63
C ALA A 90 -15.10 8.39 -3.16
N SER A 91 -15.01 9.49 -2.44
CA SER A 91 -16.16 10.16 -1.85
C SER A 91 -16.49 11.41 -2.65
N LEU A 92 -17.78 11.60 -2.92
CA LEU A 92 -18.27 12.74 -3.67
C LEU A 92 -19.31 13.49 -2.84
N ALA A 93 -19.29 14.80 -2.91
CA ALA A 93 -20.38 15.61 -2.38
C ALA A 93 -21.59 15.54 -3.33
N SER A 94 -22.80 15.61 -2.76
CA SER A 94 -24.02 15.65 -3.57
C SER A 94 -24.04 16.90 -4.45
N ALA A 95 -24.31 16.71 -5.73
CA ALA A 95 -24.38 17.78 -6.71
C ALA A 95 -25.39 17.41 -7.81
N PRO A 96 -25.93 18.40 -8.54
CA PRO A 96 -26.69 18.11 -9.74
C PRO A 96 -25.88 17.34 -10.79
N LEU A 97 -26.55 16.54 -11.61
CA LEU A 97 -25.89 15.68 -12.60
C LEU A 97 -25.15 16.45 -13.70
N ASP A 98 -25.47 17.72 -13.87
CA ASP A 98 -24.88 18.59 -14.90
C ASP A 98 -23.73 19.48 -14.38
N GLU A 99 -23.27 19.22 -13.18
CA GLU A 99 -22.10 19.89 -12.58
C GLU A 99 -20.82 19.07 -12.68
#